data_ed0f7016db778fb83db9d8a53fa5d5da
#
_entry.id   ed0f7016db778fb83db9d8a53fa5d5da
#
_cell.length_a   1.000
_cell.length_b   1.000
_cell.length_c   1.000
_cell.angle_alpha   90.00
_cell.angle_beta   90.00
_cell.angle_gamma   90.00
#
_symmetry.space_group_name_H-M   'P 1'
#
loop_
_entity.id
_entity.type
_entity.pdbx_description
1 polymer ?
#
loop_
_entity_poly.entity_id
_entity_poly.type
_entity_poly.pdbx_seq_one_letter_code
_entity_poly.pdbx_strand_id
1 'polypeptide(L)'
;MVTAAAALALLGAGVALVPRSGDPENASSAVVARPATHDLDAYVVRTRQHLAAVPGDWQSWAQLGLAQIQLARITYDPAHYQAAETALRRSRTVRPTGNAAALTGLGALAAARHDFRAALGYARRAVAEDDYSADAYGVLTDAYVELGRHHEATRAVQRMLDLRPDTGSFARASYVVELRSDTTRATTLMRQALSFADTADDQAFALTHLGELAFNAGDLDTAAARFAEGLRHRPGQPALLADRAKVAAARGDLAAALTDLRAATATLPTVDHLVALSDTLTAAGQPAEAARTDELIRISTRLPGATPATTDIDLVLFAADHGEEASAVRQGRSLLAARPSLAVETAYSWALHRAGRDREALRHADRGLRLGIRDAKAHYYRAMIRLALGDRPGARADLTQALKINPHFSIRYGAPARAALTDLGGPA
;
A
#
# COMPACT_ATOMS: atom_id res chain seq x y z
N MET A 1 -5.13 -8.82 3.06
CA MET A 1 -5.26 -7.36 2.87
C MET A 1 -4.12 -6.91 1.99
N VAL A 2 -4.41 -6.35 0.83
CA VAL A 2 -3.46 -5.45 0.20
C VAL A 2 -3.49 -4.21 1.08
N THR A 3 -2.49 -4.04 1.92
CA THR A 3 -2.40 -2.94 2.87
C THR A 3 -2.35 -1.61 2.11
N ALA A 4 -2.85 -0.53 2.71
CA ALA A 4 -2.66 0.83 2.17
C ALA A 4 -1.17 1.16 1.94
N ALA A 5 -0.25 0.45 2.60
CA ALA A 5 1.17 0.44 2.31
C ALA A 5 1.51 0.00 0.88
N ALA A 6 0.73 -0.91 0.25
CA ALA A 6 0.97 -1.32 -1.12
C ALA A 6 0.74 -0.18 -2.14
N ALA A 7 -0.27 0.66 -1.93
CA ALA A 7 -0.51 1.83 -2.79
C ALA A 7 0.61 2.89 -2.66
N LEU A 8 1.13 3.10 -1.45
CA LEU A 8 2.29 3.98 -1.21
C LEU A 8 3.59 3.42 -1.79
N ALA A 9 3.78 2.09 -1.73
CA ALA A 9 4.94 1.42 -2.32
C ALA A 9 4.95 1.49 -3.86
N LEU A 10 3.77 1.49 -4.51
CA LEU A 10 3.64 1.63 -5.96
C LEU A 10 4.12 2.99 -6.50
N LEU A 11 4.14 4.05 -5.67
CA LEU A 11 4.67 5.37 -6.07
C LEU A 11 6.19 5.40 -6.27
N GLY A 12 6.90 4.38 -5.81
CA GLY A 12 8.36 4.38 -5.77
C GLY A 12 9.10 3.88 -6.99
N ALA A 13 8.42 3.24 -7.91
CA ALA A 13 9.05 2.67 -9.08
C ALA A 13 8.84 3.57 -10.31
N GLY A 14 9.60 4.65 -10.49
CA GLY A 14 9.47 5.33 -11.76
C GLY A 14 9.85 6.80 -11.90
N VAL A 15 10.76 7.32 -11.11
CA VAL A 15 11.35 8.61 -11.46
C VAL A 15 12.77 8.39 -11.95
N ALA A 16 12.96 8.35 -13.28
CA ALA A 16 14.28 8.42 -13.87
C ALA A 16 14.83 9.84 -13.65
N LEU A 17 15.78 9.97 -12.73
CA LEU A 17 16.59 11.17 -12.61
C LEU A 17 17.63 11.12 -13.74
N VAL A 18 17.45 11.93 -14.79
CA VAL A 18 18.40 12.06 -15.89
C VAL A 18 19.47 13.07 -15.50
N PRO A 19 20.74 12.69 -15.34
CA PRO A 19 21.82 13.68 -15.27
C PRO A 19 22.02 14.31 -16.65
N ARG A 20 21.97 15.64 -16.75
CA ARG A 20 22.44 16.34 -17.96
C ARG A 20 23.95 16.53 -17.89
N SER A 21 24.70 15.73 -18.64
CA SER A 21 25.95 16.17 -19.22
C SER A 21 25.62 16.72 -20.61
N GLY A 22 26.03 17.96 -20.88
CA GLY A 22 25.72 18.62 -22.12
C GLY A 22 26.39 17.95 -23.32
N ASP A 23 25.54 17.60 -24.29
CA ASP A 23 25.79 17.72 -25.74
C ASP A 23 24.48 17.36 -26.47
N PRO A 24 23.98 18.18 -27.38
CA PRO A 24 22.65 18.00 -28.00
C PRO A 24 22.61 17.03 -29.19
N GLU A 25 23.65 16.27 -29.48
CA GLU A 25 23.68 15.46 -30.71
C GLU A 25 23.73 13.95 -30.58
N ASN A 26 23.58 13.39 -29.36
CA ASN A 26 23.45 11.92 -29.17
C ASN A 26 22.37 11.57 -28.15
N ALA A 27 21.11 11.73 -28.56
CA ALA A 27 19.97 11.16 -27.81
C ALA A 27 19.85 9.64 -28.09
N SER A 28 20.88 8.88 -27.76
CA SER A 28 20.78 7.44 -27.59
C SER A 28 20.26 7.20 -26.18
N SER A 29 19.14 6.49 -26.04
CA SER A 29 18.45 6.18 -24.79
C SER A 29 19.38 5.45 -23.81
N ALA A 30 20.21 6.19 -23.11
CA ALA A 30 20.96 5.66 -21.99
C ALA A 30 19.98 5.44 -20.83
N VAL A 31 19.69 4.19 -20.52
CA VAL A 31 19.05 3.78 -19.27
C VAL A 31 19.97 4.24 -18.15
N VAL A 32 19.61 5.35 -17.50
CA VAL A 32 20.36 5.87 -16.35
C VAL A 32 19.98 5.03 -15.14
N ALA A 33 20.95 4.29 -14.60
CA ALA A 33 20.80 3.54 -13.35
C ALA A 33 20.27 4.44 -12.23
N ARG A 34 19.32 3.92 -11.42
CA ARG A 34 18.81 4.64 -10.24
C ARG A 34 19.90 4.73 -9.19
N PRO A 35 20.12 5.92 -8.59
CA PRO A 35 21.09 6.05 -7.51
C PRO A 35 20.63 5.27 -6.26
N ALA A 36 21.57 4.63 -5.55
CA ALA A 36 21.38 4.11 -4.21
C ALA A 36 21.03 5.25 -3.22
N THR A 37 20.54 4.94 -2.01
CA THR A 37 20.08 5.95 -1.03
C THR A 37 21.14 7.02 -0.75
N HIS A 38 22.41 6.64 -0.58
CA HIS A 38 23.53 7.58 -0.39
C HIS A 38 23.73 8.51 -1.60
N ASP A 39 23.49 8.00 -2.80
CA ASP A 39 23.57 8.81 -4.02
C ASP A 39 22.42 9.80 -4.11
N LEU A 40 21.24 9.47 -3.51
CA LEU A 40 20.07 10.32 -3.55
C LEU A 40 20.22 11.55 -2.64
N ASP A 41 20.79 11.39 -1.43
CA ASP A 41 21.14 12.53 -0.56
C ASP A 41 22.17 13.44 -1.21
N ALA A 42 23.23 12.87 -1.76
CA ALA A 42 24.25 13.62 -2.50
C ALA A 42 23.65 14.33 -3.73
N TYR A 43 22.70 13.68 -4.42
CA TYR A 43 21.97 14.30 -5.52
C TYR A 43 21.15 15.50 -5.05
N VAL A 44 20.42 15.38 -3.95
CA VAL A 44 19.64 16.48 -3.36
C VAL A 44 20.52 17.66 -2.99
N VAL A 45 21.68 17.40 -2.35
CA VAL A 45 22.65 18.44 -1.98
C VAL A 45 23.18 19.16 -3.23
N ARG A 46 23.66 18.44 -4.23
CA ARG A 46 24.16 19.01 -5.50
C ARG A 46 23.10 19.82 -6.24
N THR A 47 21.86 19.27 -6.31
CA THR A 47 20.76 19.95 -7.00
C THR A 47 20.37 21.24 -6.28
N ARG A 48 20.39 21.28 -4.94
CA ARG A 48 20.15 22.52 -4.19
C ARG A 48 21.24 23.56 -4.43
N GLN A 49 22.52 23.15 -4.49
CA GLN A 49 23.63 24.05 -4.82
C GLN A 49 23.49 24.61 -6.25
N HIS A 50 23.15 23.77 -7.23
CA HIS A 50 22.87 24.21 -8.59
C HIS A 50 21.72 25.23 -8.62
N LEU A 51 20.61 24.96 -7.94
CA LEU A 51 19.44 25.83 -7.91
C LEU A 51 19.67 27.16 -7.16
N ALA A 52 20.64 27.21 -6.25
CA ALA A 52 21.08 28.47 -5.64
C ALA A 52 21.78 29.37 -6.67
N ALA A 53 22.52 28.79 -7.60
CA ALA A 53 23.19 29.51 -8.68
C ALA A 53 22.26 29.80 -9.90
N VAL A 54 21.32 28.87 -10.19
CA VAL A 54 20.41 28.91 -11.35
C VAL A 54 18.95 28.75 -10.88
N PRO A 55 18.36 29.73 -10.17
CA PRO A 55 17.01 29.62 -9.59
C PRO A 55 15.87 29.53 -10.62
N GLY A 56 16.17 29.79 -11.91
CA GLY A 56 15.25 29.67 -13.04
C GLY A 56 15.17 28.27 -13.68
N ASP A 57 15.99 27.30 -13.22
CA ASP A 57 15.96 25.95 -13.75
C ASP A 57 14.77 25.15 -13.16
N TRP A 58 13.62 25.28 -13.84
CA TRP A 58 12.39 24.63 -13.45
C TRP A 58 12.47 23.10 -13.47
N GLN A 59 13.31 22.53 -14.35
CA GLN A 59 13.48 21.08 -14.46
C GLN A 59 14.19 20.53 -13.25
N SER A 60 15.28 21.17 -12.82
CA SER A 60 15.99 20.78 -11.58
C SER A 60 15.12 20.97 -10.34
N TRP A 61 14.23 21.99 -10.29
CA TRP A 61 13.22 22.09 -9.22
C TRP A 61 12.25 20.92 -9.21
N ALA A 62 11.74 20.48 -10.37
CA ALA A 62 10.86 19.33 -10.46
C ALA A 62 11.57 18.03 -10.01
N GLN A 63 12.80 17.83 -10.48
CA GLN A 63 13.62 16.66 -10.12
C GLN A 63 13.95 16.65 -8.63
N LEU A 64 14.27 17.80 -8.02
CA LEU A 64 14.47 17.90 -6.57
C LEU A 64 13.24 17.48 -5.80
N GLY A 65 12.05 17.92 -6.24
CA GLY A 65 10.80 17.51 -5.60
C GLY A 65 10.53 16.01 -5.67
N LEU A 66 10.79 15.40 -6.82
CA LEU A 66 10.66 13.96 -7.00
C LEU A 66 11.67 13.15 -6.16
N ALA A 67 12.92 13.63 -6.09
CA ALA A 67 13.94 13.04 -5.22
C ALA A 67 13.55 13.10 -3.74
N GLN A 68 12.95 14.22 -3.30
CA GLN A 68 12.44 14.36 -1.93
C GLN A 68 11.28 13.39 -1.63
N ILE A 69 10.37 13.13 -2.57
CA ILE A 69 9.33 12.11 -2.40
C ILE A 69 9.97 10.73 -2.24
N GLN A 70 10.99 10.42 -3.02
CA GLN A 70 11.71 9.16 -2.93
C GLN A 70 12.42 9.01 -1.56
N LEU A 71 13.07 10.07 -1.08
CA LEU A 71 13.70 10.06 0.26
C LEU A 71 12.67 9.83 1.36
N ALA A 72 11.51 10.52 1.32
CA ALA A 72 10.43 10.30 2.29
C ALA A 72 10.04 8.83 2.38
N ARG A 73 9.98 8.13 1.24
CA ARG A 73 9.64 6.71 1.17
C ARG A 73 10.70 5.80 1.77
N ILE A 74 11.99 6.12 1.54
CA ILE A 74 13.10 5.27 1.96
C ILE A 74 13.44 5.48 3.43
N THR A 75 13.40 6.75 3.89
CA THR A 75 13.79 7.14 5.25
C THR A 75 12.62 7.18 6.22
N TYR A 76 11.39 7.14 5.69
CA TYR A 76 10.14 7.33 6.46
C TYR A 76 10.04 8.70 7.17
N ASP A 77 10.83 9.69 6.74
CA ASP A 77 10.80 11.04 7.30
C ASP A 77 9.79 11.93 6.55
N PRO A 78 8.69 12.34 7.20
CA PRO A 78 7.66 13.17 6.58
C PRO A 78 8.13 14.60 6.23
N ALA A 79 9.26 15.07 6.78
CA ALA A 79 9.84 16.38 6.45
C ALA A 79 10.19 16.49 4.94
N HIS A 80 10.54 15.38 4.32
CA HIS A 80 10.79 15.31 2.88
C HIS A 80 9.56 15.66 2.03
N TYR A 81 8.34 15.37 2.50
CA TYR A 81 7.12 15.75 1.76
C TYR A 81 6.93 17.27 1.70
N GLN A 82 7.29 18.01 2.76
CA GLN A 82 7.23 19.46 2.74
C GLN A 82 8.29 20.05 1.80
N ALA A 83 9.49 19.50 1.83
CA ALA A 83 10.57 19.89 0.91
C ALA A 83 10.19 19.60 -0.56
N ALA A 84 9.57 18.45 -0.83
CA ALA A 84 9.07 18.07 -2.14
C ALA A 84 8.02 19.08 -2.65
N GLU A 85 7.04 19.41 -1.82
CA GLU A 85 5.99 20.36 -2.18
C GLU A 85 6.57 21.74 -2.54
N THR A 86 7.50 22.22 -1.73
CA THR A 86 8.17 23.51 -1.97
C THR A 86 8.89 23.52 -3.32
N ALA A 87 9.67 22.48 -3.62
CA ALA A 87 10.40 22.37 -4.86
C ALA A 87 9.48 22.27 -6.09
N LEU A 88 8.45 21.41 -6.02
CA LEU A 88 7.48 21.21 -7.11
C LEU A 88 6.66 22.47 -7.41
N ARG A 89 6.21 23.17 -6.36
CA ARG A 89 5.51 24.46 -6.50
C ARG A 89 6.42 25.52 -7.08
N ARG A 90 7.70 25.57 -6.67
CA ARG A 90 8.69 26.49 -7.25
C ARG A 90 8.90 26.19 -8.74
N SER A 91 9.05 24.93 -9.13
CA SER A 91 9.11 24.52 -10.54
C SER A 91 7.92 25.06 -11.34
N ARG A 92 6.69 24.92 -10.81
CA ARG A 92 5.45 25.44 -11.44
C ARG A 92 5.38 26.96 -11.48
N THR A 93 5.96 27.65 -10.52
CA THR A 93 6.04 29.13 -10.54
C THR A 93 6.97 29.61 -11.65
N VAL A 94 8.11 28.94 -11.83
CA VAL A 94 9.08 29.28 -12.88
C VAL A 94 8.55 28.93 -14.28
N ARG A 95 7.94 27.76 -14.41
CA ARG A 95 7.35 27.27 -15.68
C ARG A 95 5.90 26.85 -15.45
N PRO A 96 4.92 27.77 -15.65
CA PRO A 96 3.50 27.51 -15.37
C PRO A 96 2.81 26.52 -16.32
N THR A 97 3.30 26.35 -17.54
CA THR A 97 2.77 25.46 -18.58
C THR A 97 3.86 24.62 -19.20
N GLY A 98 3.53 23.46 -19.79
CA GLY A 98 4.53 22.54 -20.35
C GLY A 98 5.48 21.98 -19.27
N ASN A 99 4.97 21.75 -18.07
CA ASN A 99 5.73 21.25 -16.93
C ASN A 99 5.07 20.00 -16.32
N ALA A 100 4.91 18.98 -17.17
CA ALA A 100 4.29 17.70 -16.80
C ALA A 100 5.02 17.03 -15.63
N ALA A 101 6.34 17.15 -15.54
CA ALA A 101 7.13 16.55 -14.46
C ALA A 101 6.74 17.09 -13.08
N ALA A 102 6.60 18.42 -12.93
CA ALA A 102 6.16 18.98 -11.65
C ALA A 102 4.70 18.65 -11.32
N LEU A 103 3.82 18.55 -12.32
CA LEU A 103 2.44 18.08 -12.12
C LEU A 103 2.40 16.62 -11.69
N THR A 104 3.19 15.75 -12.31
CA THR A 104 3.34 14.35 -11.92
C THR A 104 3.83 14.24 -10.47
N GLY A 105 4.85 15.01 -10.11
CA GLY A 105 5.37 15.06 -8.75
C GLY A 105 4.33 15.54 -7.72
N LEU A 106 3.56 16.60 -8.03
CA LEU A 106 2.46 17.05 -7.15
C LEU A 106 1.35 16.00 -7.03
N GLY A 107 1.07 15.26 -8.10
CA GLY A 107 0.16 14.13 -8.09
C GLY A 107 0.67 12.98 -7.21
N ALA A 108 1.94 12.61 -7.34
CA ALA A 108 2.58 11.60 -6.52
C ALA A 108 2.60 12.00 -5.03
N LEU A 109 2.90 13.27 -4.73
CA LEU A 109 2.86 13.81 -3.37
C LEU A 109 1.43 13.78 -2.78
N ALA A 110 0.42 14.15 -3.56
CA ALA A 110 -0.97 14.08 -3.14
C ALA A 110 -1.38 12.63 -2.85
N ALA A 111 -1.00 11.67 -3.70
CA ALA A 111 -1.23 10.25 -3.48
C ALA A 111 -0.51 9.73 -2.22
N ALA A 112 0.74 10.15 -1.97
CA ALA A 112 1.48 9.81 -0.75
C ALA A 112 0.81 10.34 0.52
N ARG A 113 0.04 11.43 0.40
CA ARG A 113 -0.80 11.98 1.47
C ARG A 113 -2.25 11.44 1.46
N HIS A 114 -2.52 10.39 0.67
CA HIS A 114 -3.85 9.78 0.48
C HIS A 114 -4.93 10.72 -0.09
N ASP A 115 -4.55 11.87 -0.66
CA ASP A 115 -5.46 12.74 -1.41
C ASP A 115 -5.53 12.33 -2.89
N PHE A 116 -6.23 11.23 -3.12
CA PHE A 116 -6.33 10.64 -4.47
C PHE A 116 -7.19 11.47 -5.43
N ARG A 117 -8.03 12.37 -4.91
CA ARG A 117 -8.78 13.32 -5.77
C ARG A 117 -7.85 14.39 -6.33
N ALA A 118 -7.01 14.97 -5.50
CA ALA A 118 -5.97 15.90 -5.94
C ALA A 118 -4.95 15.19 -6.84
N ALA A 119 -4.50 13.98 -6.48
CA ALA A 119 -3.61 13.16 -7.30
C ALA A 119 -4.16 12.96 -8.71
N LEU A 120 -5.43 12.57 -8.84
CA LEU A 120 -6.13 12.43 -10.13
C LEU A 120 -6.16 13.75 -10.91
N GLY A 121 -6.43 14.88 -10.25
CA GLY A 121 -6.45 16.20 -10.86
C GLY A 121 -5.09 16.60 -11.44
N TYR A 122 -4.04 16.42 -10.68
CA TYR A 122 -2.67 16.71 -11.14
C TYR A 122 -2.22 15.77 -12.26
N ALA A 123 -2.45 14.47 -12.13
CA ALA A 123 -2.03 13.48 -13.10
C ALA A 123 -2.73 13.66 -14.46
N ARG A 124 -4.04 13.99 -14.47
CA ARG A 124 -4.75 14.32 -15.70
C ARG A 124 -4.17 15.54 -16.42
N ARG A 125 -3.80 16.56 -15.67
CA ARG A 125 -3.14 17.74 -16.22
C ARG A 125 -1.73 17.40 -16.73
N ALA A 126 -1.00 16.54 -16.01
CA ALA A 126 0.32 16.08 -16.45
C ALA A 126 0.23 15.35 -17.80
N VAL A 127 -0.71 14.43 -17.96
CA VAL A 127 -0.95 13.71 -19.24
C VAL A 127 -1.43 14.66 -20.33
N ALA A 128 -2.20 15.70 -20.01
CA ALA A 128 -2.61 16.71 -21.00
C ALA A 128 -1.44 17.59 -21.48
N GLU A 129 -0.41 17.78 -20.65
CA GLU A 129 0.83 18.50 -21.02
C GLU A 129 1.86 17.57 -21.70
N ASP A 130 1.86 16.26 -21.37
CA ASP A 130 2.76 15.23 -21.93
C ASP A 130 2.11 13.86 -21.86
N ASP A 131 1.56 13.37 -22.97
CA ASP A 131 0.89 12.07 -23.08
C ASP A 131 1.85 10.88 -23.25
N TYR A 132 3.15 11.14 -23.27
CA TYR A 132 4.21 10.13 -23.24
C TYR A 132 4.82 9.94 -21.84
N SER A 133 4.32 10.64 -20.82
CA SER A 133 4.79 10.51 -19.44
C SER A 133 4.28 9.22 -18.78
N ALA A 134 5.06 8.14 -18.80
CA ALA A 134 4.72 6.90 -18.08
C ALA A 134 4.46 7.14 -16.60
N ASP A 135 5.21 8.03 -15.94
CA ASP A 135 5.04 8.36 -14.52
C ASP A 135 3.69 9.02 -14.23
N ALA A 136 3.20 9.87 -15.12
CA ALA A 136 1.87 10.47 -14.99
C ALA A 136 0.76 9.41 -15.09
N TYR A 137 0.91 8.42 -15.98
CA TYR A 137 0.00 7.27 -16.04
C TYR A 137 0.10 6.37 -14.81
N GLY A 138 1.26 6.26 -14.18
CA GLY A 138 1.42 5.60 -12.90
C GLY A 138 0.57 6.25 -11.81
N VAL A 139 0.67 7.57 -11.66
CA VAL A 139 -0.17 8.34 -10.70
C VAL A 139 -1.65 8.23 -11.05
N LEU A 140 -2.02 8.25 -12.33
CA LEU A 140 -3.40 8.01 -12.76
C LEU A 140 -3.90 6.64 -12.34
N THR A 141 -3.08 5.61 -12.52
CA THR A 141 -3.43 4.23 -12.14
C THR A 141 -3.73 4.15 -10.66
N ASP A 142 -2.83 4.64 -9.81
CA ASP A 142 -2.95 4.61 -8.36
C ASP A 142 -4.21 5.39 -7.90
N ALA A 143 -4.40 6.60 -8.43
CA ALA A 143 -5.56 7.41 -8.11
C ALA A 143 -6.88 6.77 -8.57
N TYR A 144 -6.93 6.14 -9.75
CA TYR A 144 -8.12 5.45 -10.23
C TYR A 144 -8.46 4.22 -9.40
N VAL A 145 -7.46 3.42 -8.97
CA VAL A 145 -7.67 2.26 -8.09
C VAL A 145 -8.30 2.71 -6.78
N GLU A 146 -7.70 3.69 -6.11
CA GLU A 146 -8.17 4.17 -4.81
C GLU A 146 -9.53 4.90 -4.86
N LEU A 147 -9.86 5.49 -6.01
CA LEU A 147 -11.18 6.07 -6.26
C LEU A 147 -12.20 5.06 -6.80
N GLY A 148 -11.89 3.76 -6.83
CA GLY A 148 -12.79 2.69 -7.27
C GLY A 148 -13.08 2.69 -8.78
N ARG A 149 -12.27 3.39 -9.58
CA ARG A 149 -12.40 3.56 -11.04
C ARG A 149 -11.57 2.52 -11.79
N HIS A 150 -11.88 1.25 -11.58
CA HIS A 150 -11.03 0.12 -12.01
C HIS A 150 -10.89 -0.03 -13.53
N HIS A 151 -11.87 0.39 -14.33
CA HIS A 151 -11.75 0.37 -15.80
C HIS A 151 -10.73 1.39 -16.29
N GLU A 152 -10.76 2.58 -15.72
CA GLU A 152 -9.78 3.62 -16.03
C GLU A 152 -8.38 3.25 -15.53
N ALA A 153 -8.28 2.64 -14.35
CA ALA A 153 -7.00 2.12 -13.84
C ALA A 153 -6.38 1.10 -14.80
N THR A 154 -7.20 0.17 -15.35
CA THR A 154 -6.71 -0.82 -16.33
C THR A 154 -6.18 -0.16 -17.60
N ARG A 155 -6.87 0.88 -18.12
CA ARG A 155 -6.37 1.59 -19.31
C ARG A 155 -5.11 2.41 -19.02
N ALA A 156 -5.07 3.05 -17.86
CA ALA A 156 -3.91 3.85 -17.46
C ALA A 156 -2.66 3.00 -17.28
N VAL A 157 -2.77 1.85 -16.58
CA VAL A 157 -1.62 0.96 -16.39
C VAL A 157 -1.15 0.29 -17.70
N GLN A 158 -2.08 -0.03 -18.61
CA GLN A 158 -1.71 -0.54 -19.92
C GLN A 158 -0.90 0.51 -20.69
N ARG A 159 -1.37 1.77 -20.71
CA ARG A 159 -0.64 2.85 -21.36
C ARG A 159 0.73 3.09 -20.72
N MET A 160 0.83 2.98 -19.39
CA MET A 160 2.12 3.05 -18.68
C MET A 160 3.09 1.97 -19.15
N LEU A 161 2.62 0.70 -19.26
CA LEU A 161 3.41 -0.43 -19.74
C LEU A 161 3.86 -0.25 -21.21
N ASP A 162 2.96 0.26 -22.08
CA ASP A 162 3.27 0.50 -23.48
C ASP A 162 4.36 1.58 -23.66
N LEU A 163 4.39 2.56 -22.74
CA LEU A 163 5.37 3.65 -22.78
C LEU A 163 6.70 3.24 -22.15
N ARG A 164 6.65 2.56 -21.01
CA ARG A 164 7.86 2.19 -20.25
C ARG A 164 7.62 0.91 -19.44
N PRO A 165 8.01 -0.28 -19.93
CA PRO A 165 8.05 -1.50 -19.15
C PRO A 165 9.20 -1.42 -18.15
N ASP A 166 8.87 -1.27 -16.86
CA ASP A 166 9.82 -1.22 -15.74
C ASP A 166 9.22 -1.86 -14.48
N THR A 167 9.99 -1.91 -13.38
CA THR A 167 9.54 -2.42 -12.08
C THR A 167 8.21 -1.79 -11.66
N GLY A 168 8.06 -0.47 -11.82
CA GLY A 168 6.88 0.26 -11.39
C GLY A 168 5.64 -0.01 -12.21
N SER A 169 5.79 -0.14 -13.51
CA SER A 169 4.68 -0.42 -14.43
C SER A 169 4.17 -1.85 -14.27
N PHE A 170 5.08 -2.83 -14.17
CA PHE A 170 4.70 -4.23 -13.92
C PHE A 170 4.09 -4.44 -12.54
N ALA A 171 4.61 -3.77 -11.50
CA ALA A 171 4.04 -3.87 -10.15
C ALA A 171 2.60 -3.33 -10.09
N ARG A 172 2.33 -2.17 -10.71
CA ARG A 172 0.97 -1.62 -10.80
C ARG A 172 0.04 -2.52 -11.60
N ALA A 173 0.52 -3.08 -12.71
CA ALA A 173 -0.24 -4.03 -13.51
C ALA A 173 -0.57 -5.30 -12.72
N SER A 174 0.38 -5.82 -11.93
CA SER A 174 0.17 -6.94 -11.02
C SER A 174 -0.98 -6.64 -10.06
N TYR A 175 -0.96 -5.49 -9.40
CA TYR A 175 -2.00 -5.10 -8.45
C TYR A 175 -3.38 -4.93 -9.10
N VAL A 176 -3.47 -4.25 -10.24
CA VAL A 176 -4.74 -4.09 -10.99
C VAL A 176 -5.35 -5.42 -11.40
N VAL A 177 -4.51 -6.42 -11.72
CA VAL A 177 -4.93 -7.77 -12.10
C VAL A 177 -5.32 -8.59 -10.87
N GLU A 178 -4.59 -8.46 -9.74
CA GLU A 178 -4.91 -9.09 -8.46
C GLU A 178 -6.31 -8.71 -7.97
N LEU A 179 -6.69 -7.43 -8.07
CA LEU A 179 -8.03 -6.95 -7.71
C LEU A 179 -9.15 -7.66 -8.48
N ARG A 180 -8.85 -8.36 -9.58
CA ARG A 180 -9.79 -9.14 -10.42
C ARG A 180 -9.60 -10.65 -10.29
N SER A 181 -8.96 -11.12 -9.23
CA SER A 181 -8.74 -12.55 -8.94
C SER A 181 -7.78 -13.31 -9.84
N ASP A 182 -7.14 -12.68 -10.79
CA ASP A 182 -6.14 -13.35 -11.62
C ASP A 182 -4.77 -13.36 -10.93
N THR A 183 -4.69 -14.13 -9.84
CA THR A 183 -3.48 -14.22 -9.01
C THR A 183 -2.29 -14.81 -9.76
N THR A 184 -2.54 -15.70 -10.74
CA THR A 184 -1.49 -16.29 -11.59
C THR A 184 -0.84 -15.22 -12.45
N ARG A 185 -1.64 -14.39 -13.13
CA ARG A 185 -1.14 -13.29 -13.93
C ARG A 185 -0.50 -12.20 -13.07
N ALA A 186 -1.08 -11.89 -11.89
CA ALA A 186 -0.50 -10.97 -10.94
C ALA A 186 0.90 -11.40 -10.52
N THR A 187 1.09 -12.67 -10.15
CA THR A 187 2.40 -13.24 -9.81
C THR A 187 3.38 -13.16 -10.99
N THR A 188 2.92 -13.44 -12.21
CA THR A 188 3.76 -13.35 -13.41
C THR A 188 4.24 -11.91 -13.64
N LEU A 189 3.33 -10.92 -13.55
CA LEU A 189 3.67 -9.51 -13.70
C LEU A 189 4.61 -9.04 -12.58
N MET A 190 4.43 -9.50 -11.34
CA MET A 190 5.34 -9.14 -10.25
C MET A 190 6.73 -9.79 -10.40
N ARG A 191 6.84 -10.99 -11.01
CA ARG A 191 8.13 -11.56 -11.40
C ARG A 191 8.81 -10.75 -12.50
N GLN A 192 8.04 -10.22 -13.44
CA GLN A 192 8.57 -9.27 -14.43
C GLN A 192 9.05 -7.99 -13.75
N ALA A 193 8.29 -7.43 -12.79
CA ALA A 193 8.76 -6.31 -11.97
C ALA A 193 10.11 -6.61 -11.30
N LEU A 194 10.26 -7.80 -10.71
CA LEU A 194 11.53 -8.24 -10.10
C LEU A 194 12.67 -8.33 -11.13
N SER A 195 12.39 -8.80 -12.35
CA SER A 195 13.43 -8.90 -13.39
C SER A 195 13.93 -7.57 -13.93
N PHE A 196 13.17 -6.48 -13.72
CA PHE A 196 13.57 -5.11 -14.02
C PHE A 196 14.12 -4.34 -12.80
N ALA A 197 14.19 -5.01 -11.63
CA ALA A 197 14.62 -4.38 -10.37
C ALA A 197 16.15 -4.28 -10.30
N ASP A 198 16.70 -3.09 -10.55
CA ASP A 198 18.14 -2.85 -10.61
C ASP A 198 18.74 -2.46 -9.25
N THR A 199 17.91 -2.04 -8.29
CA THR A 199 18.36 -1.64 -6.95
C THR A 199 17.93 -2.64 -5.89
N ALA A 200 18.66 -2.69 -4.77
CA ALA A 200 18.28 -3.51 -3.61
C ALA A 200 16.88 -3.14 -3.09
N ASP A 201 16.51 -1.86 -3.17
CA ASP A 201 15.18 -1.38 -2.78
C ASP A 201 14.08 -1.91 -3.70
N ASP A 202 14.28 -1.85 -5.02
CA ASP A 202 13.31 -2.36 -6.00
C ASP A 202 13.19 -3.89 -5.92
N GLN A 203 14.31 -4.60 -5.69
CA GLN A 203 14.31 -6.04 -5.49
C GLN A 203 13.54 -6.44 -4.22
N ALA A 204 13.85 -5.78 -3.09
CA ALA A 204 13.14 -5.99 -1.84
C ALA A 204 11.63 -5.69 -1.97
N PHE A 205 11.28 -4.61 -2.66
CA PHE A 205 9.89 -4.25 -2.98
C PHE A 205 9.16 -5.35 -3.76
N ALA A 206 9.72 -5.80 -4.88
CA ALA A 206 9.10 -6.84 -5.70
C ALA A 206 8.99 -8.17 -4.96
N LEU A 207 10.00 -8.53 -4.16
CA LEU A 207 10.01 -9.73 -3.32
C LEU A 207 8.99 -9.67 -2.20
N THR A 208 8.77 -8.49 -1.57
CA THR A 208 7.68 -8.27 -0.61
C THR A 208 6.35 -8.62 -1.24
N HIS A 209 6.02 -8.05 -2.41
CA HIS A 209 4.74 -8.31 -3.05
C HIS A 209 4.58 -9.74 -3.58
N LEU A 210 5.66 -10.39 -4.06
CA LEU A 210 5.61 -11.81 -4.38
C LEU A 210 5.33 -12.68 -3.14
N GLY A 211 5.90 -12.31 -2.00
CA GLY A 211 5.64 -12.95 -0.72
C GLY A 211 4.20 -12.74 -0.25
N GLU A 212 3.67 -11.52 -0.37
CA GLU A 212 2.28 -11.20 -0.04
C GLU A 212 1.28 -11.97 -0.93
N LEU A 213 1.51 -12.04 -2.24
CA LEU A 213 0.69 -12.83 -3.16
C LEU A 213 0.66 -14.32 -2.76
N ALA A 214 1.82 -14.88 -2.39
CA ALA A 214 1.92 -16.24 -1.92
C ALA A 214 1.21 -16.44 -0.56
N PHE A 215 1.44 -15.55 0.41
CA PHE A 215 0.76 -15.59 1.71
C PHE A 215 -0.76 -15.50 1.56
N ASN A 216 -1.25 -14.56 0.75
CA ASN A 216 -2.68 -14.39 0.50
C ASN A 216 -3.31 -15.61 -0.16
N ALA A 217 -2.53 -16.39 -0.92
CA ALA A 217 -2.95 -17.67 -1.50
C ALA A 217 -2.81 -18.86 -0.53
N GLY A 218 -2.27 -18.67 0.69
CA GLY A 218 -2.04 -19.70 1.68
C GLY A 218 -0.73 -20.49 1.49
N ASP A 219 0.11 -20.10 0.55
CA ASP A 219 1.43 -20.72 0.29
C ASP A 219 2.50 -20.10 1.23
N LEU A 220 2.55 -20.63 2.46
CA LEU A 220 3.46 -20.12 3.49
C LEU A 220 4.95 -20.36 3.16
N ASP A 221 5.26 -21.42 2.41
CA ASP A 221 6.66 -21.75 2.09
C ASP A 221 7.22 -20.79 1.04
N THR A 222 6.47 -20.53 -0.02
CA THR A 222 6.84 -19.52 -1.01
C THR A 222 6.89 -18.12 -0.36
N ALA A 223 5.92 -17.77 0.48
CA ALA A 223 5.91 -16.49 1.18
C ALA A 223 7.17 -16.31 2.05
N ALA A 224 7.51 -17.31 2.88
CA ALA A 224 8.71 -17.31 3.72
C ALA A 224 9.99 -17.12 2.88
N ALA A 225 10.12 -17.86 1.76
CA ALA A 225 11.27 -17.78 0.88
C ALA A 225 11.45 -16.37 0.30
N ARG A 226 10.34 -15.74 -0.17
CA ARG A 226 10.39 -14.40 -0.76
C ARG A 226 10.71 -13.32 0.26
N PHE A 227 10.13 -13.36 1.46
CA PHE A 227 10.45 -12.41 2.52
C PHE A 227 11.90 -12.57 3.00
N ALA A 228 12.39 -13.80 3.16
CA ALA A 228 13.79 -14.05 3.49
C ALA A 228 14.76 -13.55 2.40
N GLU A 229 14.39 -13.72 1.13
CA GLU A 229 15.15 -13.19 -0.01
C GLU A 229 15.17 -11.65 0.02
N GLY A 230 14.02 -11.00 0.22
CA GLY A 230 13.93 -9.54 0.35
C GLY A 230 14.79 -9.00 1.49
N LEU A 231 14.82 -9.68 2.64
CA LEU A 231 15.68 -9.30 3.77
C LEU A 231 17.19 -9.47 3.50
N ARG A 232 17.59 -10.29 2.53
CA ARG A 232 19.01 -10.32 2.09
C ARG A 232 19.40 -9.06 1.32
N HIS A 233 18.45 -8.50 0.52
CA HIS A 233 18.67 -7.24 -0.19
C HIS A 233 18.56 -6.02 0.72
N ARG A 234 17.61 -6.05 1.67
CA ARG A 234 17.36 -4.94 2.63
C ARG A 234 17.26 -5.48 4.06
N PRO A 235 18.40 -5.76 4.73
CA PRO A 235 18.41 -6.22 6.10
C PRO A 235 17.68 -5.24 7.03
N GLY A 236 16.84 -5.78 7.90
CA GLY A 236 16.12 -4.99 8.90
C GLY A 236 14.97 -4.12 8.37
N GLN A 237 14.58 -4.26 7.10
CA GLN A 237 13.44 -3.50 6.56
C GLN A 237 12.14 -3.84 7.31
N PRO A 238 11.46 -2.83 7.92
CA PRO A 238 10.33 -3.07 8.82
C PRO A 238 9.19 -3.85 8.20
N ALA A 239 8.79 -3.50 6.96
CA ALA A 239 7.71 -4.18 6.26
C ALA A 239 8.02 -5.68 6.04
N LEU A 240 9.24 -6.01 5.60
CA LEU A 240 9.66 -7.40 5.40
C LEU A 240 9.75 -8.19 6.70
N LEU A 241 10.18 -7.54 7.80
CA LEU A 241 10.17 -8.17 9.13
C LEU A 241 8.73 -8.46 9.56
N ALA A 242 7.80 -7.51 9.42
CA ALA A 242 6.39 -7.70 9.75
C ALA A 242 5.74 -8.81 8.90
N ASP A 243 6.07 -8.91 7.62
CA ASP A 243 5.56 -9.95 6.74
C ASP A 243 6.15 -11.33 7.06
N ARG A 244 7.44 -11.42 7.39
CA ARG A 244 8.04 -12.66 7.88
C ARG A 244 7.41 -13.10 9.20
N ALA A 245 7.14 -12.17 10.10
CA ALA A 245 6.42 -12.42 11.35
C ALA A 245 5.02 -12.99 11.10
N LYS A 246 4.32 -12.49 10.08
CA LYS A 246 3.01 -12.99 9.67
C LYS A 246 3.05 -14.48 9.30
N VAL A 247 4.10 -14.89 8.58
CA VAL A 247 4.32 -16.31 8.24
C VAL A 247 4.67 -17.13 9.47
N ALA A 248 5.56 -16.63 10.35
CA ALA A 248 5.91 -17.30 11.60
C ALA A 248 4.68 -17.53 12.48
N ALA A 249 3.85 -16.50 12.65
CA ALA A 249 2.58 -16.60 13.40
C ALA A 249 1.61 -17.61 12.77
N ALA A 250 1.50 -17.64 11.43
CA ALA A 250 0.68 -18.61 10.71
C ALA A 250 1.15 -20.07 10.93
N ARG A 251 2.44 -20.28 11.16
CA ARG A 251 3.05 -21.58 11.49
C ARG A 251 2.99 -21.90 12.98
N GLY A 252 2.49 -20.99 13.83
CA GLY A 252 2.43 -21.14 15.28
C GLY A 252 3.72 -20.75 16.03
N ASP A 253 4.76 -20.29 15.32
CA ASP A 253 5.98 -19.77 15.95
C ASP A 253 5.79 -18.31 16.39
N LEU A 254 5.06 -18.15 17.48
CA LEU A 254 4.77 -16.82 18.03
C LEU A 254 6.01 -16.12 18.59
N ALA A 255 7.02 -16.88 19.02
CA ALA A 255 8.26 -16.29 19.55
C ALA A 255 9.08 -15.60 18.44
N ALA A 256 9.26 -16.28 17.30
CA ALA A 256 9.89 -15.68 16.14
C ALA A 256 9.08 -14.49 15.59
N ALA A 257 7.74 -14.62 15.52
CA ALA A 257 6.86 -13.54 15.09
C ALA A 257 7.01 -12.27 15.95
N LEU A 258 7.02 -12.44 17.29
CA LEU A 258 7.20 -11.32 18.23
C LEU A 258 8.59 -10.68 18.10
N THR A 259 9.63 -11.46 17.85
CA THR A 259 10.99 -10.94 17.63
C THR A 259 11.01 -10.00 16.44
N ASP A 260 10.46 -10.42 15.32
CA ASP A 260 10.42 -9.62 14.09
C ASP A 260 9.52 -8.39 14.21
N LEU A 261 8.34 -8.53 14.83
CA LEU A 261 7.41 -7.41 15.02
C LEU A 261 7.97 -6.35 15.97
N ARG A 262 8.65 -6.75 17.03
CA ARG A 262 9.34 -5.80 17.91
C ARG A 262 10.45 -5.05 17.19
N ALA A 263 11.23 -5.74 16.34
CA ALA A 263 12.25 -5.08 15.52
C ALA A 263 11.62 -4.13 14.49
N ALA A 264 10.54 -4.53 13.83
CA ALA A 264 9.82 -3.69 12.88
C ALA A 264 9.25 -2.43 13.55
N THR A 265 8.57 -2.58 14.70
CA THR A 265 7.95 -1.46 15.43
C THR A 265 8.98 -0.54 16.09
N ALA A 266 10.13 -1.06 16.48
CA ALA A 266 11.25 -0.23 17.01
C ALA A 266 11.81 0.72 15.95
N THR A 267 11.82 0.29 14.68
CA THR A 267 12.31 1.10 13.56
C THR A 267 11.22 2.00 12.98
N LEU A 268 10.00 1.45 12.81
CA LEU A 268 8.87 2.14 12.18
C LEU A 268 7.56 1.73 12.86
N PRO A 269 7.09 2.46 13.90
CA PRO A 269 5.87 2.14 14.65
C PRO A 269 4.60 2.58 13.91
N THR A 270 4.37 2.05 12.70
CA THR A 270 3.13 2.27 11.96
C THR A 270 1.96 1.54 12.62
N VAL A 271 0.74 1.98 12.35
CA VAL A 271 -0.48 1.40 12.94
C VAL A 271 -0.60 -0.10 12.60
N ASP A 272 -0.34 -0.48 11.36
CA ASP A 272 -0.38 -1.87 10.89
C ASP A 272 0.64 -2.75 11.61
N HIS A 273 1.88 -2.28 11.81
CA HIS A 273 2.89 -3.01 12.59
C HIS A 273 2.49 -3.15 14.06
N LEU A 274 1.97 -2.08 14.68
CA LEU A 274 1.52 -2.11 16.07
C LEU A 274 0.30 -3.02 16.26
N VAL A 275 -0.66 -3.01 15.32
CA VAL A 275 -1.80 -3.94 15.33
C VAL A 275 -1.34 -5.39 15.21
N ALA A 276 -0.42 -5.67 14.28
CA ALA A 276 0.14 -7.01 14.13
C ALA A 276 0.88 -7.48 15.40
N LEU A 277 1.62 -6.57 16.06
CA LEU A 277 2.28 -6.85 17.34
C LEU A 277 1.26 -7.14 18.45
N SER A 278 0.23 -6.30 18.60
CA SER A 278 -0.82 -6.47 19.63
C SER A 278 -1.58 -7.79 19.45
N ASP A 279 -2.01 -8.11 18.21
CA ASP A 279 -2.69 -9.35 17.89
C ASP A 279 -1.82 -10.59 18.21
N THR A 280 -0.52 -10.52 17.89
CA THR A 280 0.43 -11.61 18.14
C THR A 280 0.72 -11.76 19.62
N LEU A 281 0.85 -10.66 20.38
CA LEU A 281 1.00 -10.67 21.84
C LEU A 281 -0.23 -11.29 22.51
N THR A 282 -1.43 -10.95 22.05
CA THR A 282 -2.68 -11.52 22.53
C THR A 282 -2.70 -13.04 22.32
N ALA A 283 -2.34 -13.50 21.12
CA ALA A 283 -2.27 -14.92 20.79
C ALA A 283 -1.18 -15.67 21.60
N ALA A 284 -0.09 -14.97 21.95
CA ALA A 284 0.99 -15.49 22.79
C ALA A 284 0.69 -15.48 24.30
N GLY A 285 -0.52 -15.08 24.72
CA GLY A 285 -0.88 -15.00 26.14
C GLY A 285 -0.20 -13.86 26.90
N GLN A 286 0.15 -12.78 26.22
CA GLN A 286 0.82 -11.59 26.80
C GLN A 286 -0.13 -10.36 26.80
N PRO A 287 -1.31 -10.41 27.47
CA PRO A 287 -2.34 -9.37 27.34
C PRO A 287 -1.91 -8.01 27.91
N ALA A 288 -1.03 -7.99 28.90
CA ALA A 288 -0.54 -6.74 29.48
C ALA A 288 0.34 -5.93 28.50
N GLU A 289 1.15 -6.61 27.68
CA GLU A 289 1.97 -5.96 26.66
C GLU A 289 1.11 -5.57 25.45
N ALA A 290 0.14 -6.42 25.07
CA ALA A 290 -0.84 -6.09 24.05
C ALA A 290 -1.61 -4.81 24.40
N ALA A 291 -2.12 -4.69 25.62
CA ALA A 291 -2.84 -3.47 26.07
C ALA A 291 -1.96 -2.20 26.02
N ARG A 292 -0.66 -2.31 26.34
CA ARG A 292 0.27 -1.18 26.18
C ARG A 292 0.46 -0.80 24.71
N THR A 293 0.55 -1.80 23.83
CA THR A 293 0.67 -1.57 22.37
C THR A 293 -0.60 -0.92 21.82
N ASP A 294 -1.78 -1.33 22.28
CA ASP A 294 -3.06 -0.71 21.91
C ASP A 294 -3.14 0.76 22.34
N GLU A 295 -2.61 1.08 23.50
CA GLU A 295 -2.58 2.49 23.97
C GLU A 295 -1.62 3.34 23.10
N LEU A 296 -0.50 2.79 22.64
CA LEU A 296 0.37 3.48 21.68
C LEU A 296 -0.36 3.78 20.37
N ILE A 297 -1.18 2.85 19.86
CA ILE A 297 -2.03 3.10 18.69
C ILE A 297 -2.99 4.25 18.96
N ARG A 298 -3.67 4.28 20.11
CA ARG A 298 -4.60 5.37 20.47
C ARG A 298 -3.91 6.72 20.61
N ILE A 299 -2.72 6.75 21.19
CA ILE A 299 -1.93 7.98 21.33
C ILE A 299 -1.52 8.51 19.95
N SER A 300 -1.07 7.64 19.03
CA SER A 300 -0.63 8.05 17.69
C SER A 300 -1.73 8.78 16.91
N THR A 301 -2.99 8.46 17.16
CA THR A 301 -4.15 9.11 16.51
C THR A 301 -4.50 10.48 17.07
N ARG A 302 -3.99 10.83 18.26
CA ARG A 302 -4.29 12.09 18.97
C ARG A 302 -3.21 13.15 18.76
N LEU A 303 -2.08 12.79 18.14
CA LEU A 303 -0.98 13.75 17.95
C LEU A 303 -1.37 14.88 17.00
N PRO A 304 -0.96 16.16 17.32
CA PRO A 304 -1.16 17.29 16.41
C PRO A 304 -0.48 17.01 15.07
N GLY A 305 -1.21 17.15 13.98
CA GLY A 305 -0.72 16.83 12.63
C GLY A 305 -1.27 15.51 12.05
N ALA A 306 -1.94 14.68 12.85
CA ALA A 306 -2.79 13.63 12.34
C ALA A 306 -3.93 14.26 11.52
N THR A 307 -3.77 14.33 10.22
CA THR A 307 -4.80 14.87 9.31
C THR A 307 -5.86 13.79 9.04
N PRO A 308 -7.10 14.15 8.63
CA PRO A 308 -8.07 13.17 8.14
C PRO A 308 -7.53 12.30 6.99
N ALA A 309 -6.52 12.78 6.27
CA ALA A 309 -5.79 12.03 5.25
C ALA A 309 -4.94 10.88 5.82
N THR A 310 -4.62 10.91 7.11
CA THR A 310 -3.89 9.83 7.81
C THR A 310 -4.82 8.79 8.45
N THR A 311 -6.14 8.93 8.33
CA THR A 311 -7.06 7.84 8.73
C THR A 311 -6.81 6.65 7.81
N ASP A 312 -6.22 5.61 8.38
CA ASP A 312 -5.89 4.38 7.67
C ASP A 312 -6.98 3.33 7.90
N ILE A 313 -7.03 2.36 6.98
CA ILE A 313 -7.90 1.18 7.09
C ILE A 313 -7.63 0.45 8.41
N ASP A 314 -6.37 0.35 8.80
CA ASP A 314 -5.97 -0.36 10.02
C ASP A 314 -6.48 0.33 11.29
N LEU A 315 -6.60 1.66 11.31
CA LEU A 315 -7.27 2.38 12.40
C LEU A 315 -8.77 2.11 12.47
N VAL A 316 -9.44 2.04 11.32
CA VAL A 316 -10.88 1.66 11.27
C VAL A 316 -11.10 0.27 11.83
N LEU A 317 -10.26 -0.69 11.42
CA LEU A 317 -10.33 -2.08 11.87
C LEU A 317 -9.95 -2.20 13.35
N PHE A 318 -8.89 -1.52 13.79
CA PHE A 318 -8.49 -1.49 15.20
C PHE A 318 -9.63 -0.97 16.08
N ALA A 319 -10.20 0.19 15.75
CA ALA A 319 -11.30 0.75 16.53
C ALA A 319 -12.53 -0.20 16.57
N ALA A 320 -12.84 -0.84 15.42
CA ALA A 320 -13.93 -1.82 15.35
C ALA A 320 -13.70 -3.04 16.26
N ASP A 321 -12.44 -3.52 16.35
CA ASP A 321 -12.10 -4.71 17.12
C ASP A 321 -11.89 -4.47 18.62
N HIS A 322 -11.71 -3.21 19.02
CA HIS A 322 -11.41 -2.83 20.41
C HIS A 322 -12.53 -2.06 21.10
N GLY A 323 -13.79 -2.22 20.64
CA GLY A 323 -14.97 -1.66 21.31
C GLY A 323 -15.16 -0.16 21.09
N GLU A 324 -14.58 0.37 20.02
CA GLU A 324 -14.69 1.79 19.65
C GLU A 324 -15.60 1.95 18.40
N GLU A 325 -16.73 1.22 18.36
CA GLU A 325 -17.57 1.04 17.16
C GLU A 325 -18.04 2.37 16.56
N ALA A 326 -18.43 3.33 17.41
CA ALA A 326 -18.87 4.64 16.96
C ALA A 326 -17.74 5.42 16.27
N SER A 327 -16.50 5.28 16.77
CA SER A 327 -15.29 5.84 16.15
C SER A 327 -14.97 5.15 14.83
N ALA A 328 -14.98 3.82 14.80
CA ALA A 328 -14.74 3.02 13.61
C ALA A 328 -15.70 3.39 12.47
N VAL A 329 -17.01 3.54 12.77
CA VAL A 329 -18.02 3.93 11.78
C VAL A 329 -17.79 5.36 11.28
N ARG A 330 -17.45 6.32 12.15
CA ARG A 330 -17.15 7.69 11.69
C ARG A 330 -15.91 7.74 10.80
N GLN A 331 -14.82 7.09 11.22
CA GLN A 331 -13.57 7.01 10.46
C GLN A 331 -13.77 6.30 9.12
N GLY A 332 -14.43 5.13 9.12
CA GLY A 332 -14.73 4.37 7.91
C GLY A 332 -15.58 5.15 6.90
N ARG A 333 -16.58 5.91 7.39
CA ARG A 333 -17.41 6.78 6.54
C ARG A 333 -16.58 7.91 5.91
N SER A 334 -15.72 8.57 6.70
CA SER A 334 -14.83 9.62 6.21
C SER A 334 -13.86 9.08 5.16
N LEU A 335 -13.27 7.92 5.44
CA LEU A 335 -12.34 7.26 4.54
C LEU A 335 -13.01 6.85 3.23
N LEU A 336 -14.23 6.29 3.29
CA LEU A 336 -15.01 5.92 2.12
C LEU A 336 -15.37 7.14 1.25
N ALA A 337 -15.69 8.28 1.88
CA ALA A 337 -15.96 9.52 1.14
C ALA A 337 -14.71 10.05 0.41
N ALA A 338 -13.52 9.86 0.99
CA ALA A 338 -12.24 10.29 0.40
C ALA A 338 -11.76 9.32 -0.70
N ARG A 339 -11.79 8.01 -0.43
CA ARG A 339 -11.27 6.96 -1.33
C ARG A 339 -12.15 5.70 -1.29
N PRO A 340 -13.14 5.56 -2.16
CA PRO A 340 -14.05 4.41 -2.19
C PRO A 340 -13.42 3.17 -2.86
N SER A 341 -12.24 2.75 -2.39
CA SER A 341 -11.58 1.52 -2.86
C SER A 341 -12.24 0.26 -2.29
N LEU A 342 -11.94 -0.92 -2.88
CA LEU A 342 -12.49 -2.20 -2.40
C LEU A 342 -12.08 -2.47 -0.94
N ALA A 343 -10.85 -2.16 -0.59
CA ALA A 343 -10.33 -2.36 0.76
C ALA A 343 -11.07 -1.48 1.79
N VAL A 344 -11.36 -0.22 1.44
CA VAL A 344 -12.14 0.69 2.30
C VAL A 344 -13.58 0.23 2.45
N GLU A 345 -14.22 -0.23 1.37
CA GLU A 345 -15.58 -0.83 1.43
C GLU A 345 -15.59 -2.02 2.39
N THR A 346 -14.58 -2.89 2.32
CA THR A 346 -14.42 -4.05 3.21
C THR A 346 -14.24 -3.64 4.67
N ALA A 347 -13.32 -2.70 4.96
CA ALA A 347 -13.09 -2.24 6.33
C ALA A 347 -14.31 -1.53 6.93
N TYR A 348 -14.97 -0.70 6.15
CA TYR A 348 -16.20 -0.02 6.59
C TYR A 348 -17.34 -1.00 6.84
N SER A 349 -17.44 -2.08 6.05
CA SER A 349 -18.42 -3.12 6.29
C SER A 349 -18.20 -3.79 7.67
N TRP A 350 -16.94 -4.03 8.04
CA TRP A 350 -16.61 -4.60 9.34
C TRP A 350 -16.95 -3.64 10.49
N ALA A 351 -16.62 -2.35 10.36
CA ALA A 351 -16.98 -1.33 11.33
C ALA A 351 -18.49 -1.22 11.54
N LEU A 352 -19.28 -1.28 10.46
CA LEU A 352 -20.73 -1.28 10.52
C LEU A 352 -21.30 -2.54 11.22
N HIS A 353 -20.73 -3.72 10.93
CA HIS A 353 -21.08 -4.97 11.57
C HIS A 353 -20.86 -4.91 13.10
N ARG A 354 -19.66 -4.46 13.50
CA ARG A 354 -19.34 -4.31 14.92
C ARG A 354 -20.26 -3.34 15.66
N ALA A 355 -20.81 -2.36 14.94
CA ALA A 355 -21.81 -1.40 15.43
C ALA A 355 -23.27 -1.91 15.32
N GLY A 356 -23.50 -3.20 15.00
CA GLY A 356 -24.84 -3.79 14.87
C GLY A 356 -25.64 -3.35 13.65
N ARG A 357 -25.01 -2.73 12.63
CA ARG A 357 -25.63 -2.19 11.42
C ARG A 357 -25.54 -3.18 10.25
N ASP A 358 -25.91 -4.43 10.46
CA ASP A 358 -25.58 -5.55 9.56
C ASP A 358 -26.17 -5.43 8.16
N ARG A 359 -27.43 -4.91 8.02
CA ARG A 359 -28.01 -4.71 6.68
C ARG A 359 -27.24 -3.70 5.83
N GLU A 360 -26.69 -2.69 6.47
CA GLU A 360 -25.82 -1.70 5.79
C GLU A 360 -24.43 -2.29 5.54
N ALA A 361 -23.88 -3.00 6.52
CA ALA A 361 -22.61 -3.71 6.41
C ALA A 361 -22.57 -4.65 5.22
N LEU A 362 -23.64 -5.43 4.98
CA LEU A 362 -23.71 -6.37 3.86
C LEU A 362 -23.55 -5.68 2.51
N ARG A 363 -24.19 -4.52 2.32
CA ARG A 363 -24.06 -3.77 1.06
C ARG A 363 -22.62 -3.33 0.78
N HIS A 364 -21.89 -2.95 1.83
CA HIS A 364 -20.48 -2.56 1.71
C HIS A 364 -19.57 -3.78 1.53
N ALA A 365 -19.84 -4.89 2.21
CA ALA A 365 -19.12 -6.15 2.03
C ALA A 365 -19.25 -6.68 0.58
N ASP A 366 -20.44 -6.62 0.01
CA ASP A 366 -20.68 -7.00 -1.38
C ASP A 366 -19.95 -6.07 -2.37
N ARG A 367 -19.87 -4.77 -2.08
CA ARG A 367 -19.07 -3.84 -2.89
C ARG A 367 -17.57 -4.13 -2.78
N GLY A 368 -17.07 -4.46 -1.60
CA GLY A 368 -15.68 -4.85 -1.39
C GLY A 368 -15.28 -6.07 -2.22
N LEU A 369 -16.20 -7.00 -2.43
CA LEU A 369 -15.98 -8.23 -3.19
C LEU A 369 -16.46 -8.17 -4.66
N ARG A 370 -16.95 -7.01 -5.16
CA ARG A 370 -17.64 -6.88 -6.47
C ARG A 370 -16.79 -7.28 -7.69
N LEU A 371 -15.47 -7.23 -7.60
CA LEU A 371 -14.57 -7.64 -8.67
C LEU A 371 -14.14 -9.11 -8.56
N GLY A 372 -14.65 -9.82 -7.58
CA GLY A 372 -14.31 -11.21 -7.30
C GLY A 372 -12.97 -11.39 -6.62
N ILE A 373 -12.39 -10.34 -6.03
CA ILE A 373 -11.09 -10.41 -5.36
C ILE A 373 -11.00 -11.61 -4.40
N ARG A 374 -9.88 -12.30 -4.43
CA ARG A 374 -9.58 -13.43 -3.54
C ARG A 374 -9.01 -12.92 -2.20
N ASP A 375 -9.87 -12.34 -1.39
CA ASP A 375 -9.53 -11.84 -0.06
C ASP A 375 -10.26 -12.67 1.01
N ALA A 376 -9.50 -13.52 1.71
CA ALA A 376 -10.03 -14.41 2.74
C ALA A 376 -10.67 -13.61 3.90
N LYS A 377 -10.07 -12.48 4.29
CA LYS A 377 -10.60 -11.64 5.38
C LYS A 377 -11.92 -10.97 4.97
N ALA A 378 -12.04 -10.50 3.74
CA ALA A 378 -13.28 -9.92 3.22
C ALA A 378 -14.43 -10.95 3.20
N HIS A 379 -14.15 -12.19 2.78
CA HIS A 379 -15.11 -13.29 2.86
C HIS A 379 -15.49 -13.60 4.31
N TYR A 380 -14.54 -13.65 5.24
CA TYR A 380 -14.82 -13.84 6.65
C TYR A 380 -15.73 -12.73 7.21
N TYR A 381 -15.45 -11.47 6.92
CA TYR A 381 -16.28 -10.35 7.37
C TYR A 381 -17.70 -10.46 6.84
N ARG A 382 -17.87 -10.78 5.55
CA ARG A 382 -19.21 -10.95 4.97
C ARG A 382 -19.93 -12.15 5.57
N ALA A 383 -19.22 -13.23 5.89
CA ALA A 383 -19.79 -14.38 6.57
C ALA A 383 -20.35 -14.03 7.95
N MET A 384 -19.60 -13.26 8.76
CA MET A 384 -20.07 -12.83 10.09
C MET A 384 -21.30 -11.91 9.98
N ILE A 385 -21.31 -11.00 9.02
CA ILE A 385 -22.45 -10.14 8.72
C ILE A 385 -23.68 -10.98 8.34
N ARG A 386 -23.51 -11.98 7.47
CA ARG A 386 -24.59 -12.88 7.05
C ARG A 386 -25.12 -13.73 8.21
N LEU A 387 -24.25 -14.19 9.10
CA LEU A 387 -24.65 -14.90 10.34
C LEU A 387 -25.55 -14.01 11.21
N ALA A 388 -25.17 -12.75 11.43
CA ALA A 388 -25.97 -11.80 12.21
C ALA A 388 -27.34 -11.51 11.57
N LEU A 389 -27.42 -11.64 10.24
CA LEU A 389 -28.70 -11.50 9.49
C LEU A 389 -29.49 -12.79 9.36
N GLY A 390 -29.00 -13.93 9.90
CA GLY A 390 -29.65 -15.24 9.81
C GLY A 390 -29.44 -15.98 8.48
N ASP A 391 -28.62 -15.45 7.56
CA ASP A 391 -28.26 -16.13 6.30
C ASP A 391 -27.16 -17.17 6.53
N ARG A 392 -27.53 -18.30 7.18
CA ARG A 392 -26.60 -19.40 7.49
C ARG A 392 -26.00 -20.03 6.22
N PRO A 393 -26.75 -20.28 5.12
CA PRO A 393 -26.18 -20.84 3.89
C PRO A 393 -25.14 -19.92 3.25
N GLY A 394 -25.42 -18.62 3.14
CA GLY A 394 -24.49 -17.64 2.61
C GLY A 394 -23.24 -17.47 3.46
N ALA A 395 -23.39 -17.49 4.80
CA ALA A 395 -22.28 -17.44 5.74
C ALA A 395 -21.36 -18.67 5.60
N ARG A 396 -21.95 -19.88 5.51
CA ARG A 396 -21.18 -21.12 5.29
C ARG A 396 -20.38 -21.05 3.99
N ALA A 397 -20.98 -20.58 2.91
CA ALA A 397 -20.30 -20.44 1.62
C ALA A 397 -19.10 -19.48 1.72
N ASP A 398 -19.28 -18.33 2.36
CA ASP A 398 -18.20 -17.35 2.54
C ASP A 398 -17.08 -17.86 3.47
N LEU A 399 -17.40 -18.55 4.58
CA LEU A 399 -16.39 -19.17 5.47
C LEU A 399 -15.59 -20.25 4.73
N THR A 400 -16.28 -21.10 3.96
CA THR A 400 -15.62 -22.11 3.13
C THR A 400 -14.68 -21.45 2.13
N GLN A 401 -15.11 -20.36 1.47
CA GLN A 401 -14.27 -19.64 0.54
C GLN A 401 -13.08 -18.96 1.22
N ALA A 402 -13.26 -18.33 2.39
CA ALA A 402 -12.19 -17.71 3.16
C ALA A 402 -11.08 -18.73 3.50
N LEU A 403 -11.46 -19.85 4.09
CA LEU A 403 -10.51 -20.89 4.50
C LEU A 403 -9.89 -21.64 3.30
N LYS A 404 -10.61 -21.75 2.18
CA LYS A 404 -10.07 -22.27 0.92
C LYS A 404 -9.03 -21.34 0.29
N ILE A 405 -9.23 -20.03 0.39
CA ILE A 405 -8.27 -19.04 -0.12
C ILE A 405 -6.99 -19.08 0.71
N ASN A 406 -7.14 -18.95 2.03
CA ASN A 406 -6.01 -19.00 2.97
C ASN A 406 -6.51 -19.44 4.36
N PRO A 407 -6.20 -20.64 4.84
CA PRO A 407 -6.59 -21.09 6.18
C PRO A 407 -5.88 -20.32 7.31
N HIS A 408 -4.83 -19.57 6.99
CA HIS A 408 -4.00 -18.78 7.91
C HIS A 408 -4.16 -17.27 7.72
N PHE A 409 -5.26 -16.81 7.13
CA PHE A 409 -5.45 -15.41 6.70
C PHE A 409 -5.36 -14.38 7.85
N SER A 410 -5.52 -14.79 9.09
CA SER A 410 -5.46 -13.90 10.25
C SER A 410 -5.19 -14.69 11.53
N ILE A 411 -4.26 -14.19 12.35
CA ILE A 411 -4.01 -14.71 13.70
C ILE A 411 -5.23 -14.48 14.61
N ARG A 412 -5.94 -13.37 14.45
CA ARG A 412 -7.14 -13.01 15.22
C ARG A 412 -8.37 -13.81 14.81
N TYR A 413 -8.59 -14.01 13.51
CA TYR A 413 -9.86 -14.51 12.98
C TYR A 413 -9.80 -15.93 12.42
N GLY A 414 -8.64 -16.52 12.24
CA GLY A 414 -8.52 -17.85 11.65
C GLY A 414 -9.18 -18.94 12.48
N ALA A 415 -8.98 -18.96 13.81
CA ALA A 415 -9.63 -19.91 14.70
C ALA A 415 -11.15 -19.66 14.80
N PRO A 416 -11.65 -18.40 15.01
CA PRO A 416 -13.08 -18.11 14.96
C PRO A 416 -13.76 -18.52 13.64
N ALA A 417 -13.08 -18.35 12.49
CA ALA A 417 -13.62 -18.75 11.19
C ALA A 417 -13.84 -20.26 11.08
N ARG A 418 -12.87 -21.07 11.56
CA ARG A 418 -13.00 -22.54 11.59
C ARG A 418 -14.11 -22.98 12.52
N ALA A 419 -14.18 -22.43 13.74
CA ALA A 419 -15.25 -22.73 14.70
C ALA A 419 -16.63 -22.42 14.10
N ALA A 420 -16.83 -21.22 13.54
CA ALA A 420 -18.09 -20.85 12.93
C ALA A 420 -18.46 -21.74 11.73
N LEU A 421 -17.49 -22.18 10.91
CA LEU A 421 -17.75 -23.12 9.82
C LEU A 421 -18.22 -24.49 10.35
N THR A 422 -17.58 -25.01 11.41
CA THR A 422 -17.96 -26.26 12.08
C THR A 422 -19.39 -26.17 12.63
N ASP A 423 -19.77 -25.08 13.30
CA ASP A 423 -21.11 -24.83 13.82
C ASP A 423 -22.20 -24.76 12.75
N LEU A 424 -21.80 -24.47 11.52
CA LEU A 424 -22.64 -24.48 10.33
C LEU A 424 -22.66 -25.83 9.60
N GLY A 425 -22.05 -26.89 10.19
CA GLY A 425 -21.96 -28.22 9.59
C GLY A 425 -21.00 -28.30 8.39
N GLY A 426 -20.00 -27.42 8.34
CA GLY A 426 -18.89 -27.51 7.39
C GLY A 426 -17.81 -28.49 7.84
N PRO A 427 -16.85 -28.84 6.98
CA PRO A 427 -15.69 -29.63 7.40
C PRO A 427 -14.84 -28.84 8.40
N ALA A 428 -14.30 -29.57 9.39
CA ALA A 428 -13.40 -29.00 10.39
C ALA A 428 -12.05 -28.61 9.78
#